data_2e78fbc01e14aea9554386c53cc666ab
#
_entry.id   2e78fbc01e14aea9554386c53cc666ab
#
_cell.length_a   1.000
_cell.length_b   1.000
_cell.length_c   1.000
_cell.angle_alpha   90.00
_cell.angle_beta   90.00
_cell.angle_gamma   90.00
#
_symmetry.space_group_name_H-M   'P 1'
#
loop_
_entity.id
_entity.type
_entity.pdbx_description
1 polymer ?
#
loop_
_entity_poly.entity_id
_entity_poly.type
_entity_poly.pdbx_seq_one_letter_code
_entity_poly.pdbx_strand_id
1 'polypeptide(L)'
;MGPLIMVVEDDRNIGVLVRTYLEREGYRALWVRSGEEALAELRRHPVKLVLLDIGLPGIDGFEVCRRIDGRVPVIMLTARDEEPDRVAGLELGADDYVAKPFSPRELTARVKAVLRRAGPSATAEDISALGPLTLARGAREVRVNGEEIELTQREFDLLEYLVRHAGQVVTRDELLESVWGFVSPGQTRTVEVHVAQLRKKLGQPDLIRTIRGLGYKAAA
;
A
#
# COMPACT_ATOMS: atom_id res chain seq x y z
N MET A 1 -20.35 -9.42 -8.94
CA MET A 1 -19.36 -8.81 -9.84
C MET A 1 -18.10 -8.53 -9.04
N GLY A 2 -16.92 -8.83 -9.59
CA GLY A 2 -15.65 -8.60 -8.93
C GLY A 2 -15.35 -7.11 -8.69
N PRO A 3 -14.39 -6.79 -7.79
CA PRO A 3 -13.96 -5.42 -7.53
C PRO A 3 -13.39 -4.76 -8.80
N LEU A 4 -13.59 -3.45 -8.91
CA LEU A 4 -13.10 -2.65 -10.02
C LEU A 4 -11.66 -2.22 -9.75
N ILE A 5 -10.75 -2.58 -10.66
CA ILE A 5 -9.33 -2.18 -10.64
C ILE A 5 -9.12 -1.20 -11.79
N MET A 6 -8.50 -0.08 -11.51
CA MET A 6 -8.07 0.85 -12.54
C MET A 6 -6.64 0.54 -12.96
N VAL A 7 -6.38 0.52 -14.27
CA VAL A 7 -5.05 0.37 -14.87
C VAL A 7 -4.72 1.69 -15.57
N VAL A 8 -3.68 2.36 -15.12
CA VAL A 8 -3.20 3.61 -15.69
C VAL A 8 -1.86 3.32 -16.37
N GLU A 9 -1.89 3.22 -17.69
CA GLU A 9 -0.77 2.76 -18.50
C GLU A 9 -0.93 3.31 -19.93
N ASP A 10 0.06 4.05 -20.42
CA ASP A 10 0.02 4.64 -21.74
C ASP A 10 0.40 3.65 -22.85
N ASP A 11 1.23 2.64 -22.55
CA ASP A 11 1.55 1.56 -23.49
C ASP A 11 0.36 0.63 -23.67
N ARG A 12 -0.11 0.56 -24.94
CA ARG A 12 -1.28 -0.24 -25.31
C ARG A 12 -1.07 -1.73 -25.05
N ASN A 13 0.12 -2.26 -25.28
CA ASN A 13 0.39 -3.70 -25.15
C ASN A 13 0.37 -4.08 -23.67
N ILE A 14 0.98 -3.28 -22.81
CA ILE A 14 0.99 -3.50 -21.36
C ILE A 14 -0.43 -3.34 -20.81
N GLY A 15 -1.13 -2.25 -21.16
CA GLY A 15 -2.50 -1.99 -20.68
C GLY A 15 -3.48 -3.12 -21.06
N VAL A 16 -3.45 -3.59 -22.30
CA VAL A 16 -4.29 -4.73 -22.76
C VAL A 16 -3.91 -6.01 -22.04
N LEU A 17 -2.61 -6.28 -21.88
CA LEU A 17 -2.11 -7.45 -21.17
C LEU A 17 -2.61 -7.48 -19.73
N VAL A 18 -2.37 -6.41 -18.98
CA VAL A 18 -2.76 -6.29 -17.57
C VAL A 18 -4.28 -6.44 -17.44
N ARG A 19 -5.06 -5.72 -18.25
CA ARG A 19 -6.52 -5.83 -18.24
C ARG A 19 -6.98 -7.27 -18.45
N THR A 20 -6.44 -7.95 -19.46
CA THR A 20 -6.82 -9.34 -19.78
C THR A 20 -6.56 -10.28 -18.61
N TYR A 21 -5.42 -10.12 -17.91
CA TYR A 21 -5.12 -10.95 -16.75
C TYR A 21 -6.03 -10.67 -15.56
N LEU A 22 -6.33 -9.40 -15.27
CA LEU A 22 -7.26 -9.03 -14.21
C LEU A 22 -8.65 -9.60 -14.47
N GLU A 23 -9.15 -9.50 -15.70
CA GLU A 23 -10.45 -10.04 -16.10
C GLU A 23 -10.51 -11.57 -15.97
N ARG A 24 -9.44 -12.28 -16.31
CA ARG A 24 -9.32 -13.75 -16.12
C ARG A 24 -9.36 -14.17 -14.64
N GLU A 25 -8.87 -13.32 -13.75
CA GLU A 25 -8.90 -13.53 -12.31
C GLU A 25 -10.24 -13.08 -11.65
N GLY A 26 -11.23 -12.68 -12.47
CA GLY A 26 -12.56 -12.31 -12.02
C GLY A 26 -12.71 -10.85 -11.58
N TYR A 27 -11.71 -10.02 -11.81
CA TYR A 27 -11.79 -8.57 -11.56
C TYR A 27 -12.46 -7.84 -12.71
N ARG A 28 -13.01 -6.68 -12.41
CA ARG A 28 -13.38 -5.70 -13.44
C ARG A 28 -12.17 -4.79 -13.64
N ALA A 29 -11.82 -4.49 -14.90
CA ALA A 29 -10.70 -3.62 -15.19
C ALA A 29 -11.13 -2.40 -15.98
N LEU A 30 -10.75 -1.21 -15.51
CA LEU A 30 -10.88 0.06 -16.23
C LEU A 30 -9.49 0.52 -16.63
N TRP A 31 -9.21 0.53 -17.93
CA TRP A 31 -7.92 0.99 -18.44
C TRP A 31 -8.03 2.40 -18.97
N VAL A 32 -7.15 3.27 -18.50
CA VAL A 32 -6.97 4.65 -18.89
C VAL A 32 -5.51 4.91 -19.25
N ARG A 33 -5.25 5.94 -20.05
CA ARG A 33 -3.93 6.13 -20.66
C ARG A 33 -3.17 7.35 -20.17
N SER A 34 -3.75 8.14 -19.30
CA SER A 34 -3.09 9.30 -18.68
C SER A 34 -3.49 9.50 -17.23
N GLY A 35 -2.68 10.25 -16.50
CA GLY A 35 -2.96 10.57 -15.11
C GLY A 35 -4.19 11.45 -14.95
N GLU A 36 -4.44 12.38 -15.90
CA GLU A 36 -5.61 13.25 -15.90
C GLU A 36 -6.92 12.45 -16.04
N GLU A 37 -6.90 11.48 -16.96
CA GLU A 37 -8.02 10.57 -17.18
C GLU A 37 -8.26 9.72 -15.92
N ALA A 38 -7.19 9.19 -15.31
CA ALA A 38 -7.29 8.42 -14.08
C ALA A 38 -7.96 9.21 -12.95
N LEU A 39 -7.54 10.45 -12.71
CA LEU A 39 -8.13 11.30 -11.68
C LEU A 39 -9.59 11.68 -11.97
N ALA A 40 -9.96 11.79 -13.24
CA ALA A 40 -11.35 12.02 -13.63
C ALA A 40 -12.23 10.80 -13.39
N GLU A 41 -11.76 9.61 -13.77
CA GLU A 41 -12.50 8.35 -13.63
C GLU A 41 -12.58 7.87 -12.17
N LEU A 42 -11.59 8.17 -11.32
CA LEU A 42 -11.67 7.91 -9.88
C LEU A 42 -12.84 8.62 -9.19
N ARG A 43 -13.27 9.77 -9.72
CA ARG A 43 -14.44 10.48 -9.19
C ARG A 43 -15.77 9.88 -9.64
N ARG A 44 -15.77 9.11 -10.73
CA ARG A 44 -16.97 8.57 -11.36
C ARG A 44 -17.24 7.12 -10.99
N HIS A 45 -16.18 6.39 -10.61
CA HIS A 45 -16.24 4.96 -10.41
C HIS A 45 -15.72 4.55 -9.01
N PRO A 46 -16.38 3.57 -8.35
CA PRO A 46 -15.93 3.05 -7.06
C PRO A 46 -14.74 2.08 -7.26
N VAL A 47 -13.60 2.64 -7.67
CA VAL A 47 -12.34 1.91 -7.85
C VAL A 47 -11.85 1.39 -6.51
N LYS A 48 -11.39 0.13 -6.47
CA LYS A 48 -10.90 -0.54 -5.26
C LYS A 48 -9.39 -0.68 -5.22
N LEU A 49 -8.70 -0.48 -6.33
CA LEU A 49 -7.26 -0.49 -6.44
C LEU A 49 -6.85 0.16 -7.76
N VAL A 50 -5.72 0.87 -7.75
CA VAL A 50 -5.10 1.46 -8.93
C VAL A 50 -3.76 0.77 -9.20
N LEU A 51 -3.57 0.27 -10.42
CA LEU A 51 -2.26 -0.08 -10.97
C LEU A 51 -1.78 1.13 -11.75
N LEU A 52 -0.67 1.73 -11.36
CA LEU A 52 -0.26 3.05 -11.82
C LEU A 52 1.15 3.02 -12.38
N ASP A 53 1.28 3.27 -13.68
CA ASP A 53 2.61 3.50 -14.27
C ASP A 53 3.19 4.83 -13.80
N ILE A 54 4.49 4.85 -13.53
CA ILE A 54 5.22 6.07 -13.17
C ILE A 54 5.45 6.93 -14.41
N GLY A 55 5.81 6.31 -15.53
CA GLY A 55 6.23 6.97 -16.77
C GLY A 55 5.10 7.50 -17.64
N LEU A 56 4.04 8.05 -17.06
CA LEU A 56 2.90 8.57 -17.80
C LEU A 56 3.20 9.90 -18.51
N PRO A 57 2.63 10.14 -19.69
CA PRO A 57 2.67 11.45 -20.33
C PRO A 57 1.77 12.45 -19.58
N GLY A 58 2.18 13.72 -19.55
CA GLY A 58 1.46 14.78 -18.84
C GLY A 58 1.77 14.78 -17.35
N ILE A 59 0.81 14.56 -16.49
CA ILE A 59 1.07 14.33 -15.07
C ILE A 59 1.59 12.91 -14.85
N ASP A 60 2.75 12.81 -14.20
CA ASP A 60 3.38 11.53 -13.92
C ASP A 60 2.65 10.72 -12.84
N GLY A 61 3.05 9.43 -12.69
CA GLY A 61 2.42 8.56 -11.71
C GLY A 61 2.63 9.00 -10.27
N PHE A 62 3.70 9.71 -9.94
CA PHE A 62 3.93 10.23 -8.59
C PHE A 62 2.91 11.32 -8.24
N GLU A 63 2.66 12.24 -9.18
CA GLU A 63 1.67 13.29 -8.99
C GLU A 63 0.24 12.70 -8.88
N VAL A 64 -0.07 11.68 -9.68
CA VAL A 64 -1.35 10.96 -9.57
C VAL A 64 -1.48 10.30 -8.19
N CYS A 65 -0.46 9.58 -7.73
CA CYS A 65 -0.43 8.93 -6.42
C CYS A 65 -0.64 9.93 -5.29
N ARG A 66 0.07 11.05 -5.32
CA ARG A 66 -0.08 12.14 -4.34
C ARG A 66 -1.50 12.70 -4.30
N ARG A 67 -2.17 12.86 -5.46
CA ARG A 67 -3.55 13.34 -5.53
C ARG A 67 -4.59 12.30 -5.10
N ILE A 68 -4.27 11.02 -5.19
CA ILE A 68 -5.09 9.93 -4.62
C ILE A 68 -5.04 9.98 -3.10
N ASP A 69 -3.88 10.32 -2.52
CA ASP A 69 -3.70 10.59 -1.08
C ASP A 69 -4.27 9.47 -0.18
N GLY A 70 -3.92 8.23 -0.49
CA GLY A 70 -4.31 7.05 0.29
C GLY A 70 -5.80 6.67 0.25
N ARG A 71 -6.66 7.43 -0.47
CA ARG A 71 -8.12 7.14 -0.55
C ARG A 71 -8.43 5.85 -1.29
N VAL A 72 -7.56 5.41 -2.17
CA VAL A 72 -7.65 4.16 -2.91
C VAL A 72 -6.25 3.53 -2.91
N PRO A 73 -6.10 2.24 -2.65
CA PRO A 73 -4.81 1.57 -2.71
C PRO A 73 -4.16 1.71 -4.08
N VAL A 74 -2.84 1.96 -4.09
CA VAL A 74 -2.04 2.14 -5.30
C VAL A 74 -0.89 1.14 -5.33
N ILE A 75 -0.78 0.40 -6.44
CA ILE A 75 0.42 -0.38 -6.79
C ILE A 75 1.12 0.35 -7.94
N MET A 76 2.34 0.82 -7.70
CA MET A 76 3.13 1.48 -8.73
C MET A 76 3.77 0.46 -9.68
N LEU A 77 3.72 0.74 -10.98
CA LEU A 77 4.46 -0.01 -12.01
C LEU A 77 5.68 0.81 -12.39
N THR A 78 6.89 0.26 -12.24
CA THR A 78 8.14 1.02 -12.40
C THR A 78 9.14 0.30 -13.30
N ALA A 79 10.00 1.02 -13.99
CA ALA A 79 11.13 0.43 -14.69
C ALA A 79 12.15 -0.16 -13.68
N ARG A 80 12.84 -1.23 -14.08
CA ARG A 80 13.62 -2.10 -13.19
C ARG A 80 14.80 -1.43 -12.47
N ASP A 81 15.31 -0.32 -13.00
CA ASP A 81 16.60 0.25 -12.57
C ASP A 81 16.48 1.53 -11.71
N GLU A 82 15.27 1.94 -11.36
CA GLU A 82 15.04 3.20 -10.64
C GLU A 82 14.72 2.95 -9.17
N GLU A 83 15.74 2.55 -8.39
CA GLU A 83 15.62 2.40 -6.95
C GLU A 83 15.16 3.71 -6.25
N PRO A 84 15.60 4.91 -6.68
CA PRO A 84 15.08 6.17 -6.14
C PRO A 84 13.58 6.35 -6.34
N ASP A 85 13.05 5.96 -7.49
CA ASP A 85 11.62 6.11 -7.81
C ASP A 85 10.73 5.21 -6.96
N ARG A 86 11.22 4.01 -6.61
CA ARG A 86 10.51 3.09 -5.72
C ARG A 86 10.38 3.65 -4.32
N VAL A 87 11.44 4.25 -3.80
CA VAL A 87 11.45 4.92 -2.50
C VAL A 87 10.51 6.14 -2.54
N ALA A 88 10.64 6.98 -3.57
CA ALA A 88 9.78 8.15 -3.74
C ALA A 88 8.29 7.79 -3.84
N GLY A 89 7.94 6.74 -4.60
CA GLY A 89 6.56 6.27 -4.72
C GLY A 89 5.95 5.80 -3.39
N LEU A 90 6.74 5.07 -2.60
CA LEU A 90 6.31 4.62 -1.28
C LEU A 90 6.20 5.79 -0.28
N GLU A 91 7.11 6.77 -0.35
CA GLU A 91 7.04 8.00 0.45
C GLU A 91 5.81 8.85 0.12
N LEU A 92 5.30 8.75 -1.10
CA LEU A 92 4.07 9.42 -1.56
C LEU A 92 2.78 8.64 -1.23
N GLY A 93 2.89 7.50 -0.53
CA GLY A 93 1.73 6.75 -0.06
C GLY A 93 1.27 5.60 -0.97
N ALA A 94 2.09 5.15 -1.91
CA ALA A 94 1.82 3.91 -2.64
C ALA A 94 1.88 2.70 -1.69
N ASP A 95 0.97 1.76 -1.88
CA ASP A 95 0.88 0.56 -1.04
C ASP A 95 1.90 -0.52 -1.41
N ASP A 96 2.27 -0.57 -2.68
CA ASP A 96 3.25 -1.53 -3.20
C ASP A 96 3.80 -1.05 -4.55
N TYR A 97 4.82 -1.74 -5.07
CA TYR A 97 5.36 -1.51 -6.41
C TYR A 97 5.66 -2.84 -7.12
N VAL A 98 5.65 -2.79 -8.45
CA VAL A 98 6.00 -3.90 -9.33
C VAL A 98 6.96 -3.41 -10.40
N ALA A 99 8.15 -4.02 -10.48
CA ALA A 99 9.14 -3.68 -11.49
C ALA A 99 8.77 -4.27 -12.86
N LYS A 100 8.82 -3.48 -13.91
CA LYS A 100 8.72 -3.92 -15.29
C LYS A 100 10.07 -4.51 -15.76
N PRO A 101 10.11 -5.64 -16.50
CA PRO A 101 8.98 -6.48 -16.87
C PRO A 101 8.52 -7.38 -15.72
N PHE A 102 7.23 -7.46 -15.49
CA PHE A 102 6.63 -8.29 -14.45
C PHE A 102 5.93 -9.54 -15.02
N SER A 103 5.85 -10.58 -14.22
CA SER A 103 5.01 -11.70 -14.55
C SER A 103 3.54 -11.42 -14.19
N PRO A 104 2.58 -11.86 -15.01
CA PRO A 104 1.16 -11.73 -14.69
C PRO A 104 0.78 -12.36 -13.35
N ARG A 105 1.42 -13.48 -13.01
CA ARG A 105 1.21 -14.16 -11.71
C ARG A 105 1.66 -13.31 -10.53
N GLU A 106 2.80 -12.64 -10.67
CA GLU A 106 3.29 -11.72 -9.64
C GLU A 106 2.32 -10.55 -9.44
N LEU A 107 1.93 -9.89 -10.54
CA LEU A 107 1.01 -8.76 -10.47
C LEU A 107 -0.32 -9.16 -9.82
N THR A 108 -0.92 -10.28 -10.25
CA THR A 108 -2.21 -10.72 -9.67
C THR A 108 -2.09 -11.16 -8.22
N ALA A 109 -0.97 -11.74 -7.81
CA ALA A 109 -0.72 -12.08 -6.41
C ALA A 109 -0.67 -10.81 -5.52
N ARG A 110 -0.01 -9.75 -5.99
CA ARG A 110 0.06 -8.46 -5.30
C ARG A 110 -1.30 -7.78 -5.23
N VAL A 111 -2.04 -7.75 -6.34
CA VAL A 111 -3.42 -7.25 -6.39
C VAL A 111 -4.30 -7.96 -5.37
N LYS A 112 -4.25 -9.30 -5.32
CA LYS A 112 -5.00 -10.11 -4.33
C LYS A 112 -4.60 -9.76 -2.90
N ALA A 113 -3.31 -9.60 -2.65
CA ALA A 113 -2.79 -9.25 -1.34
C ALA A 113 -3.28 -7.87 -0.87
N VAL A 114 -3.26 -6.86 -1.74
CA VAL A 114 -3.73 -5.51 -1.43
C VAL A 114 -5.25 -5.51 -1.21
N LEU A 115 -6.03 -6.12 -2.11
CA LEU A 115 -7.50 -6.13 -2.01
C LEU A 115 -8.04 -6.93 -0.82
N ARG A 116 -7.38 -8.02 -0.40
CA ARG A 116 -7.77 -8.81 0.77
C ARG A 116 -7.81 -7.97 2.04
N ARG A 117 -6.94 -6.98 2.14
CA ARG A 117 -6.78 -6.11 3.30
C ARG A 117 -7.72 -4.91 3.25
N ALA A 118 -8.14 -4.49 2.05
CA ALA A 118 -9.13 -3.45 1.86
C ALA A 118 -10.57 -3.88 2.17
N GLY A 119 -10.79 -5.16 2.50
CA GLY A 119 -12.10 -5.67 2.90
C GLY A 119 -12.45 -5.28 4.33
N PRO A 120 -13.77 -5.14 4.67
CA PRO A 120 -14.19 -4.88 6.03
C PRO A 120 -13.76 -6.05 6.92
N SER A 121 -12.81 -5.83 7.82
CA SER A 121 -12.58 -6.73 8.96
C SER A 121 -13.72 -6.49 9.93
N ALA A 122 -14.70 -7.40 9.90
CA ALA A 122 -15.86 -7.31 10.76
C ALA A 122 -15.46 -7.75 12.18
N THR A 123 -15.44 -6.81 13.11
CA THR A 123 -16.07 -6.91 14.44
C THR A 123 -15.75 -5.66 15.24
N ALA A 124 -16.79 -5.06 15.82
CA ALA A 124 -16.77 -3.78 16.52
C ALA A 124 -16.08 -3.79 17.91
N GLU A 125 -15.24 -4.78 18.23
CA GLU A 125 -14.73 -4.99 19.60
C GLU A 125 -13.20 -4.98 19.76
N ASP A 126 -12.43 -4.55 18.77
CA ASP A 126 -10.98 -4.65 18.86
C ASP A 126 -10.31 -3.25 18.94
N ILE A 127 -10.49 -2.58 20.09
CA ILE A 127 -9.68 -1.42 20.42
C ILE A 127 -8.41 -1.91 21.12
N SER A 128 -7.26 -1.66 20.52
CA SER A 128 -5.95 -1.87 21.14
C SER A 128 -5.36 -0.54 21.59
N ALA A 129 -4.87 -0.48 22.82
CA ALA A 129 -4.16 0.68 23.35
C ALA A 129 -2.69 0.33 23.59
N LEU A 130 -1.79 1.23 23.22
CA LEU A 130 -0.34 1.11 23.43
C LEU A 130 0.25 2.47 23.81
N GLY A 131 0.40 2.71 25.10
CA GLY A 131 0.78 4.03 25.60
C GLY A 131 -0.22 5.11 25.17
N PRO A 132 0.21 6.19 24.46
CA PRO A 132 -0.68 7.24 23.98
C PRO A 132 -1.49 6.83 22.73
N LEU A 133 -1.20 5.68 22.13
CA LEU A 133 -1.83 5.19 20.90
C LEU A 133 -3.09 4.40 21.21
N THR A 134 -4.16 4.70 20.48
CA THR A 134 -5.39 3.89 20.43
C THR A 134 -5.67 3.52 18.98
N LEU A 135 -5.92 2.24 18.73
CA LEU A 135 -6.20 1.70 17.41
C LEU A 135 -7.53 0.97 17.44
N ALA A 136 -8.51 1.44 16.67
CA ALA A 136 -9.83 0.83 16.48
C ALA A 136 -9.84 0.08 15.14
N ARG A 137 -9.68 -1.26 15.18
CA ARG A 137 -9.54 -2.10 13.98
C ARG A 137 -10.76 -2.05 13.07
N GLY A 138 -11.95 -2.18 13.64
CA GLY A 138 -13.20 -2.21 12.88
C GLY A 138 -13.49 -0.91 12.14
N ALA A 139 -13.20 0.23 12.77
CA ALA A 139 -13.33 1.55 12.17
C ALA A 139 -12.10 1.96 11.34
N ARG A 140 -10.96 1.25 11.46
CA ARG A 140 -9.64 1.61 10.92
C ARG A 140 -9.17 3.00 11.38
N GLU A 141 -9.53 3.38 12.60
CA GLU A 141 -9.15 4.64 13.20
C GLU A 141 -7.92 4.48 14.09
N VAL A 142 -7.05 5.48 14.04
CA VAL A 142 -5.87 5.58 14.89
C VAL A 142 -5.90 6.93 15.59
N ARG A 143 -5.68 6.93 16.90
CA ARG A 143 -5.57 8.16 17.69
C ARG A 143 -4.29 8.12 18.52
N VAL A 144 -3.63 9.28 18.60
CA VAL A 144 -2.46 9.50 19.48
C VAL A 144 -2.80 10.64 20.42
N ASN A 145 -2.72 10.41 21.73
CA ASN A 145 -3.17 11.36 22.74
C ASN A 145 -4.62 11.87 22.54
N GLY A 146 -5.49 11.04 21.93
CA GLY A 146 -6.87 11.39 21.62
C GLY A 146 -7.09 12.10 20.27
N GLU A 147 -6.03 12.58 19.63
CA GLU A 147 -6.09 13.17 18.29
C GLU A 147 -6.07 12.10 17.21
N GLU A 148 -6.95 12.22 16.23
CA GLU A 148 -7.05 11.30 15.11
C GLU A 148 -5.90 11.51 14.13
N ILE A 149 -5.28 10.39 13.69
CA ILE A 149 -4.15 10.38 12.76
C ILE A 149 -4.58 9.69 11.47
N GLU A 150 -4.51 10.40 10.36
CA GLU A 150 -4.78 9.84 9.05
C GLU A 150 -3.62 8.96 8.57
N LEU A 151 -3.89 7.67 8.41
CA LEU A 151 -2.96 6.70 7.87
C LEU A 151 -3.45 6.19 6.53
N THR A 152 -2.51 5.91 5.62
CA THR A 152 -2.81 5.11 4.44
C THR A 152 -3.18 3.70 4.86
N GLN A 153 -3.79 2.95 3.96
CA GLN A 153 -4.19 1.57 4.26
C GLN A 153 -3.00 0.72 4.70
N ARG A 154 -1.86 0.89 4.07
CA ARG A 154 -0.65 0.12 4.36
C ARG A 154 0.00 0.52 5.68
N GLU A 155 0.02 1.80 6.00
CA GLU A 155 0.50 2.29 7.28
C GLU A 155 -0.36 1.76 8.43
N PHE A 156 -1.67 1.72 8.23
CA PHE A 156 -2.58 1.14 9.21
C PHE A 156 -2.31 -0.36 9.42
N ASP A 157 -2.21 -1.14 8.33
CA ASP A 157 -1.96 -2.59 8.40
C ASP A 157 -0.62 -2.91 9.10
N LEU A 158 0.41 -2.10 8.81
CA LEU A 158 1.72 -2.21 9.45
C LEU A 158 1.64 -1.89 10.94
N LEU A 159 0.96 -0.80 11.30
CA LEU A 159 0.76 -0.41 12.70
C LEU A 159 -0.03 -1.46 13.46
N GLU A 160 -1.13 -1.94 12.89
CA GLU A 160 -1.96 -3.00 13.48
C GLU A 160 -1.16 -4.26 13.75
N TYR A 161 -0.34 -4.70 12.79
CA TYR A 161 0.49 -5.87 12.94
C TYR A 161 1.51 -5.68 14.08
N LEU A 162 2.21 -4.54 14.12
CA LEU A 162 3.17 -4.22 15.16
C LEU A 162 2.55 -4.11 16.55
N VAL A 163 1.36 -3.51 16.65
CA VAL A 163 0.61 -3.37 17.92
C VAL A 163 0.14 -4.73 18.42
N ARG A 164 -0.32 -5.62 17.53
CA ARG A 164 -0.71 -7.00 17.88
C ARG A 164 0.46 -7.80 18.45
N HIS A 165 1.69 -7.53 18.01
CA HIS A 165 2.92 -8.16 18.47
C HIS A 165 3.73 -7.23 19.41
N ALA A 166 3.04 -6.35 20.14
CA ALA A 166 3.70 -5.41 21.05
C ALA A 166 4.61 -6.14 22.04
N GLY A 167 5.80 -5.60 22.29
CA GLY A 167 6.80 -6.21 23.14
C GLY A 167 7.67 -7.28 22.48
N GLN A 168 7.30 -7.76 21.29
CA GLN A 168 8.09 -8.74 20.51
C GLN A 168 8.87 -8.04 19.38
N VAL A 169 9.96 -8.65 18.96
CA VAL A 169 10.72 -8.22 17.79
C VAL A 169 10.11 -8.91 16.57
N VAL A 170 9.62 -8.12 15.61
CA VAL A 170 9.12 -8.61 14.33
C VAL A 170 10.18 -8.35 13.27
N THR A 171 10.58 -9.41 12.55
CA THR A 171 11.60 -9.29 11.51
C THR A 171 11.07 -8.56 10.27
N ARG A 172 11.98 -8.05 9.41
CA ARG A 172 11.58 -7.39 8.16
C ARG A 172 10.88 -8.34 7.20
N ASP A 173 11.36 -9.57 7.10
CA ASP A 173 10.79 -10.59 6.23
C ASP A 173 9.38 -10.99 6.71
N GLU A 174 9.21 -11.15 8.02
CA GLU A 174 7.91 -11.41 8.64
C GLU A 174 6.91 -10.27 8.39
N LEU A 175 7.35 -9.01 8.49
CA LEU A 175 6.53 -7.86 8.13
C LEU A 175 6.16 -7.87 6.64
N LEU A 176 7.13 -8.15 5.74
CA LEU A 176 6.86 -8.25 4.30
C LEU A 176 5.83 -9.34 4.01
N GLU A 177 5.99 -10.52 4.59
CA GLU A 177 5.05 -11.62 4.39
C GLU A 177 3.66 -11.29 4.96
N SER A 178 3.62 -10.82 6.20
CA SER A 178 2.35 -10.62 6.91
C SER A 178 1.59 -9.38 6.45
N VAL A 179 2.30 -8.27 6.16
CA VAL A 179 1.70 -6.99 5.78
C VAL A 179 1.63 -6.84 4.26
N TRP A 180 2.55 -7.35 3.47
CA TRP A 180 2.55 -7.25 2.00
C TRP A 180 2.18 -8.56 1.30
N GLY A 181 2.28 -9.70 1.98
CA GLY A 181 1.81 -11.01 1.47
C GLY A 181 2.78 -11.71 0.55
N PHE A 182 4.05 -11.31 0.53
CA PHE A 182 5.09 -11.95 -0.25
C PHE A 182 6.46 -11.73 0.40
N VAL A 183 7.38 -12.65 0.12
CA VAL A 183 8.80 -12.51 0.42
C VAL A 183 9.53 -12.43 -0.92
N SER A 184 10.18 -11.32 -1.22
CA SER A 184 11.05 -11.18 -2.37
C SER A 184 12.41 -10.65 -1.91
N PRO A 185 13.51 -11.27 -2.29
CA PRO A 185 14.85 -10.80 -1.91
C PRO A 185 15.04 -9.34 -2.35
N GLY A 186 15.51 -8.50 -1.43
CA GLY A 186 15.83 -7.08 -1.70
C GLY A 186 14.69 -6.08 -1.48
N GLN A 187 13.49 -6.49 -1.03
CA GLN A 187 12.36 -5.58 -0.81
C GLN A 187 12.21 -5.07 0.64
N THR A 188 13.20 -5.28 1.48
CA THR A 188 13.19 -4.81 2.88
C THR A 188 13.07 -3.28 3.01
N ARG A 189 13.48 -2.51 1.99
CA ARG A 189 13.29 -1.05 1.95
C ARG A 189 11.83 -0.62 1.98
N THR A 190 10.92 -1.41 1.44
CA THR A 190 9.47 -1.13 1.54
C THR A 190 9.03 -0.98 3.00
N VAL A 191 9.47 -1.91 3.85
CA VAL A 191 9.17 -1.86 5.29
C VAL A 191 9.81 -0.63 5.94
N GLU A 192 11.06 -0.33 5.60
CA GLU A 192 11.81 0.80 6.16
C GLU A 192 11.15 2.15 5.87
N VAL A 193 10.72 2.35 4.62
CA VAL A 193 10.03 3.57 4.19
C VAL A 193 8.70 3.71 4.93
N HIS A 194 7.87 2.68 4.97
CA HIS A 194 6.58 2.74 5.67
C HIS A 194 6.73 2.93 7.19
N VAL A 195 7.74 2.32 7.81
CA VAL A 195 8.04 2.58 9.23
C VAL A 195 8.46 4.03 9.46
N ALA A 196 9.26 4.61 8.56
CA ALA A 196 9.68 6.00 8.65
C ALA A 196 8.48 6.95 8.54
N GLN A 197 7.59 6.74 7.55
CA GLN A 197 6.37 7.52 7.37
C GLN A 197 5.43 7.38 8.58
N LEU A 198 5.22 6.17 9.04
CA LEU A 198 4.39 5.89 10.19
C LEU A 198 4.89 6.62 11.45
N ARG A 199 6.19 6.58 11.74
CA ARG A 199 6.79 7.33 12.85
C ARG A 199 6.57 8.83 12.73
N LYS A 200 6.73 9.38 11.52
CA LYS A 200 6.50 10.79 11.24
C LYS A 200 5.05 11.19 11.51
N LYS A 201 4.09 10.40 11.05
CA LYS A 201 2.65 10.67 11.25
C LYS A 201 2.22 10.52 12.71
N LEU A 202 2.71 9.48 13.39
CA LEU A 202 2.38 9.26 14.80
C LEU A 202 2.99 10.31 15.74
N GLY A 203 4.06 11.01 15.34
CA GLY A 203 4.74 11.98 16.17
C GLY A 203 5.38 11.39 17.44
N GLN A 204 5.45 10.04 17.53
CA GLN A 204 5.91 9.29 18.69
C GLN A 204 6.98 8.27 18.26
N PRO A 205 8.25 8.68 18.09
CA PRO A 205 9.28 7.83 17.54
C PRO A 205 9.58 6.58 18.39
N ASP A 206 9.32 6.64 19.68
CA ASP A 206 9.57 5.55 20.63
C ASP A 206 8.52 4.44 20.58
N LEU A 207 7.35 4.69 20.00
CA LEU A 207 6.30 3.66 19.84
C LEU A 207 6.76 2.50 18.98
N ILE A 208 7.59 2.76 17.97
CA ILE A 208 8.13 1.74 17.08
C ILE A 208 9.66 1.85 17.11
N ARG A 209 10.33 0.91 17.75
CA ARG A 209 11.80 0.89 17.87
C ARG A 209 12.42 0.03 16.79
N THR A 210 13.57 0.46 16.25
CA THR A 210 14.39 -0.37 15.36
C THR A 210 15.34 -1.23 16.19
N ILE A 211 15.28 -2.54 15.99
CA ILE A 211 16.25 -3.49 16.55
C ILE A 211 17.24 -3.80 15.45
N ARG A 212 18.45 -3.24 15.58
CA ARG A 212 19.50 -3.33 14.54
C ARG A 212 19.77 -4.78 14.16
N GLY A 213 19.85 -5.03 12.85
CA GLY A 213 20.09 -6.36 12.27
C GLY A 213 18.90 -7.34 12.33
N LEU A 214 17.83 -7.02 13.06
CA LEU A 214 16.68 -7.91 13.22
C LEU A 214 15.40 -7.36 12.60
N GLY A 215 14.88 -6.23 13.08
CA GLY A 215 13.59 -5.72 12.63
C GLY A 215 13.08 -4.57 13.46
N TYR A 216 11.79 -4.63 13.80
CA TYR A 216 11.09 -3.58 14.53
C TYR A 216 10.34 -4.15 15.73
N LYS A 217 10.12 -3.30 16.71
CA LYS A 217 9.40 -3.65 17.93
C LYS A 217 8.50 -2.50 18.33
N ALA A 218 7.19 -2.74 18.46
CA ALA A 218 6.31 -1.80 19.14
C ALA A 218 6.60 -1.81 20.65
N ALA A 219 6.70 -0.64 21.24
CA ALA A 219 6.88 -0.51 22.68
C ALA A 219 5.65 -1.06 23.40
N ALA A 220 5.87 -1.84 24.45
CA ALA A 220 4.81 -2.34 25.33
C ALA A 220 4.59 -1.35 26.45
#